data_0336dd8480a704a847ed70ad2961e4dc
#
_entry.id   0336dd8480a704a847ed70ad2961e4dc
#
_cell.length_a   1.000
_cell.length_b   1.000
_cell.length_c   1.000
_cell.angle_alpha   90.00
_cell.angle_beta   90.00
_cell.angle_gamma   90.00
#
_symmetry.space_group_name_H-M   'P 1'
#
loop_
_entity.id
_entity.type
_entity.pdbx_description
1 polymer ?
#
loop_
_entity_poly.entity_id
_entity_poly.type
_entity_poly.pdbx_seq_one_letter_code
_entity_poly.pdbx_strand_id
1 'polypeptide(L)'
;CSDCCRGMGNSIFLDPMDIYRLTTGLECTFEDLLSTCVELQVVDGFIQPNMKMTGKEEQCPFLNEKGRCNIHAIRPGICRLFPLGRCYDGEGGFQYFLQIYECKKEPKSKVKIKNWLGVEEIGRYENFVAQWHYFQKDARKVLGEISQEALVKKLHLYLLTLFYQKPYDVKRDFYNQFEQRLQEAKQQIGIAG
;
A
#
# COMPACT_ATOMS: atom_id res chain seq x y z
N CYS A 1 2.60 20.09 9.31
CA CYS A 1 3.72 19.17 9.54
C CYS A 1 3.96 18.36 8.28
N SER A 2 5.20 18.21 7.90
CA SER A 2 5.63 17.47 6.70
C SER A 2 6.72 16.44 7.01
N ASP A 3 6.95 16.13 8.28
CA ASP A 3 8.03 15.24 8.69
C ASP A 3 7.90 13.84 8.06
N CYS A 4 6.67 13.30 8.02
CA CYS A 4 6.37 12.04 7.34
C CYS A 4 6.40 12.10 5.79
N CYS A 5 6.81 13.22 5.21
CA CYS A 5 6.97 13.40 3.76
C CYS A 5 8.44 13.65 3.38
N ARG A 6 9.39 13.48 4.31
CA ARG A 6 10.83 13.69 4.11
C ARG A 6 11.61 12.59 4.80
N GLY A 7 12.72 12.17 4.19
CA GLY A 7 13.59 11.15 4.76
C GLY A 7 12.95 9.78 4.93
N MET A 8 11.92 9.47 4.15
CA MET A 8 11.20 8.20 4.26
C MET A 8 11.84 7.07 3.44
N GLY A 9 12.81 7.39 2.58
CA GLY A 9 13.47 6.40 1.73
C GLY A 9 12.46 5.51 1.02
N ASN A 10 12.63 4.21 1.13
CA ASN A 10 11.79 3.20 0.48
C ASN A 10 10.66 2.66 1.39
N SER A 11 10.23 3.41 2.41
CA SER A 11 9.27 2.90 3.39
C SER A 11 7.80 3.15 3.04
N ILE A 12 7.52 3.91 1.98
CA ILE A 12 6.14 4.24 1.58
C ILE A 12 5.64 3.24 0.53
N PHE A 13 5.36 2.03 0.97
CA PHE A 13 4.78 0.99 0.12
C PHE A 13 3.32 1.29 -0.20
N LEU A 14 2.94 0.98 -1.44
CA LEU A 14 1.61 1.22 -1.97
C LEU A 14 0.87 -0.11 -2.13
N ASP A 15 -0.27 -0.22 -1.50
CA ASP A 15 -1.16 -1.36 -1.67
C ASP A 15 -2.09 -1.17 -2.91
N PRO A 16 -2.87 -2.19 -3.30
CA PRO A 16 -3.78 -2.08 -4.44
C PRO A 16 -4.81 -0.96 -4.31
N MET A 17 -5.28 -0.65 -3.09
CA MET A 17 -6.20 0.47 -2.86
C MET A 17 -5.52 1.81 -3.04
N ASP A 18 -4.24 1.92 -2.67
CA ASP A 18 -3.47 3.14 -2.86
C ASP A 18 -3.32 3.46 -4.34
N ILE A 19 -2.97 2.48 -5.16
CA ILE A 19 -2.88 2.66 -6.62
C ILE A 19 -4.25 2.99 -7.22
N TYR A 20 -5.32 2.29 -6.81
CA TYR A 20 -6.68 2.60 -7.23
C TYR A 20 -7.06 4.06 -6.91
N ARG A 21 -6.77 4.54 -5.70
CA ARG A 21 -7.05 5.93 -5.28
C ARG A 21 -6.21 6.95 -6.03
N LEU A 22 -4.94 6.66 -6.23
CA LEU A 22 -4.03 7.56 -6.96
C LEU A 22 -4.41 7.66 -8.43
N THR A 23 -4.63 6.53 -9.11
CA THR A 23 -5.00 6.54 -10.53
C THR A 23 -6.35 7.20 -10.77
N THR A 24 -7.33 6.94 -9.91
CA THR A 24 -8.66 7.56 -9.99
C THR A 24 -8.61 9.05 -9.67
N GLY A 25 -7.92 9.44 -8.60
CA GLY A 25 -7.92 10.82 -8.13
C GLY A 25 -7.00 11.75 -8.91
N LEU A 26 -6.00 11.20 -9.62
CA LEU A 26 -5.12 11.95 -10.52
C LEU A 26 -5.51 11.79 -11.99
N GLU A 27 -6.53 10.99 -12.29
CA GLU A 27 -7.02 10.71 -13.66
C GLU A 27 -5.89 10.18 -14.58
N CYS A 28 -5.08 9.24 -14.08
CA CYS A 28 -3.91 8.70 -14.76
C CYS A 28 -3.85 7.17 -14.68
N THR A 29 -2.96 6.57 -15.47
CA THR A 29 -2.70 5.14 -15.45
C THR A 29 -1.64 4.77 -14.41
N PHE A 30 -1.48 3.48 -14.14
CA PHE A 30 -0.38 2.98 -13.30
C PHE A 30 0.99 3.26 -13.95
N GLU A 31 1.08 3.17 -15.26
CA GLU A 31 2.28 3.48 -16.05
C GLU A 31 2.68 4.95 -15.92
N ASP A 32 1.70 5.87 -15.88
CA ASP A 32 1.95 7.28 -15.63
C ASP A 32 2.50 7.51 -14.22
N LEU A 33 1.98 6.79 -13.21
CA LEU A 33 2.54 6.84 -11.85
C LEU A 33 3.98 6.33 -11.81
N LEU A 34 4.29 5.22 -12.49
CA LEU A 34 5.66 4.67 -12.58
C LEU A 34 6.62 5.63 -13.27
N SER A 35 6.16 6.39 -14.26
CA SER A 35 6.99 7.36 -14.96
C SER A 35 7.30 8.61 -14.13
N THR A 36 6.48 8.92 -13.12
CA THR A 36 6.53 10.21 -12.40
C THR A 36 6.88 10.08 -10.91
N CYS A 37 6.13 9.29 -10.15
CA CYS A 37 6.15 9.36 -8.69
C CYS A 37 6.15 8.00 -7.97
N VAL A 38 6.10 6.90 -8.72
CA VAL A 38 6.13 5.53 -8.17
C VAL A 38 7.32 4.78 -8.76
N GLU A 39 7.91 3.89 -7.99
CA GLU A 39 8.94 2.95 -8.44
C GLU A 39 8.60 1.55 -7.95
N LEU A 40 9.19 0.54 -8.58
CA LEU A 40 9.04 -0.85 -8.15
C LEU A 40 10.23 -1.24 -7.27
N GLN A 41 9.92 -1.78 -6.11
CA GLN A 41 10.92 -2.29 -5.16
C GLN A 41 10.74 -3.79 -4.95
N VAL A 42 11.86 -4.48 -4.75
CA VAL A 42 11.85 -5.88 -4.32
C VAL A 42 12.05 -5.91 -2.80
N VAL A 43 11.04 -6.35 -2.08
CA VAL A 43 11.08 -6.44 -0.61
C VAL A 43 10.83 -7.89 -0.22
N ASP A 44 11.81 -8.50 0.42
CA ASP A 44 11.76 -9.92 0.82
C ASP A 44 11.37 -10.85 -0.35
N GLY A 45 11.91 -10.58 -1.55
CA GLY A 45 11.62 -11.36 -2.74
C GLY A 45 10.25 -11.10 -3.39
N PHE A 46 9.50 -10.08 -2.96
CA PHE A 46 8.22 -9.70 -3.55
C PHE A 46 8.31 -8.31 -4.20
N ILE A 47 7.86 -8.19 -5.47
CA ILE A 47 7.84 -6.91 -6.17
C ILE A 47 6.58 -6.14 -5.78
N GLN A 48 6.78 -4.90 -5.31
CA GLN A 48 5.68 -4.01 -4.94
C GLN A 48 5.97 -2.56 -5.31
N PRO A 49 4.93 -1.75 -5.59
CA PRO A 49 5.08 -0.33 -5.82
C PRO A 49 5.44 0.41 -4.54
N ASN A 50 6.28 1.43 -4.68
CA ASN A 50 6.71 2.32 -3.62
C ASN A 50 6.66 3.77 -4.09
N MET A 51 6.40 4.70 -3.20
CA MET A 51 6.48 6.14 -3.51
C MET A 51 7.94 6.52 -3.76
N LYS A 52 8.22 7.07 -4.93
CA LYS A 52 9.55 7.50 -5.32
C LYS A 52 9.90 8.82 -4.64
N MET A 53 10.80 8.77 -3.65
CA MET A 53 11.30 9.98 -3.01
C MET A 53 12.29 10.72 -3.92
N THR A 54 12.33 12.04 -3.85
CA THR A 54 13.11 12.88 -4.74
C THR A 54 14.06 13.82 -4.00
N GLY A 55 15.17 14.18 -4.66
CA GLY A 55 16.14 15.13 -4.13
C GLY A 55 16.99 14.59 -2.97
N LYS A 56 17.92 15.43 -2.49
CA LYS A 56 18.85 15.07 -1.41
C LYS A 56 18.17 14.87 -0.05
N GLU A 57 17.00 15.47 0.13
CA GLU A 57 16.20 15.37 1.37
C GLU A 57 15.18 14.23 1.32
N GLU A 58 15.23 13.38 0.29
CA GLU A 58 14.26 12.29 0.09
C GLU A 58 12.82 12.79 0.28
N GLN A 59 12.46 13.84 -0.45
CA GLN A 59 11.15 14.48 -0.33
C GLN A 59 10.11 13.74 -1.16
N CYS A 60 8.90 13.59 -0.58
CA CYS A 60 7.74 13.08 -1.30
C CYS A 60 7.38 14.01 -2.48
N PRO A 61 7.15 13.51 -3.72
CA PRO A 61 6.84 14.30 -4.89
C PRO A 61 5.55 15.12 -4.78
N PHE A 62 4.66 14.74 -3.85
CA PHE A 62 3.40 15.44 -3.60
C PHE A 62 3.47 16.48 -2.47
N LEU A 63 4.64 16.72 -1.92
CA LEU A 63 4.84 17.77 -0.92
C LEU A 63 5.07 19.10 -1.63
N ASN A 64 4.20 20.09 -1.40
CA ASN A 64 4.35 21.42 -1.98
C ASN A 64 5.26 22.34 -1.14
N GLU A 65 5.59 23.50 -1.69
CA GLU A 65 6.45 24.50 -1.05
C GLU A 65 5.92 25.00 0.30
N LYS A 66 4.61 24.92 0.54
CA LYS A 66 3.98 25.29 1.81
C LYS A 66 4.03 24.16 2.85
N GLY A 67 4.73 23.05 2.55
CA GLY A 67 4.80 21.88 3.43
C GLY A 67 3.46 21.16 3.57
N ARG A 68 2.63 21.15 2.51
CA ARG A 68 1.33 20.47 2.47
C ARG A 68 1.32 19.38 1.40
N CYS A 69 0.61 18.31 1.68
CA CYS A 69 0.41 17.21 0.74
C CYS A 69 -0.65 17.60 -0.31
N ASN A 70 -0.28 17.65 -1.60
CA ASN A 70 -1.20 17.97 -2.70
C ASN A 70 -2.26 16.89 -2.94
N ILE A 71 -1.97 15.65 -2.53
CA ILE A 71 -2.88 14.50 -2.65
C ILE A 71 -3.48 14.09 -1.30
N HIS A 72 -3.62 15.03 -0.35
CA HIS A 72 -4.02 14.70 1.03
C HIS A 72 -5.32 13.89 1.11
N ALA A 73 -6.30 14.15 0.26
CA ALA A 73 -7.58 13.43 0.21
C ALA A 73 -7.43 11.96 -0.23
N ILE A 74 -6.49 11.71 -1.15
CA ILE A 74 -6.22 10.40 -1.77
C ILE A 74 -4.87 9.79 -1.34
N ARG A 75 -4.25 10.35 -0.30
CA ARG A 75 -2.93 9.91 0.19
C ARG A 75 -2.93 8.42 0.53
N PRO A 76 -1.79 7.73 0.35
CA PRO A 76 -1.65 6.30 0.66
C PRO A 76 -2.03 5.92 2.07
N GLY A 77 -2.45 4.67 2.25
CA GLY A 77 -2.88 4.11 3.53
C GLY A 77 -1.83 4.24 4.63
N ILE A 78 -0.55 4.03 4.31
CA ILE A 78 0.56 4.22 5.27
C ILE A 78 0.71 5.69 5.68
N CYS A 79 0.50 6.64 4.75
CA CYS A 79 0.51 8.08 5.07
C CYS A 79 -0.69 8.50 5.93
N ARG A 80 -1.84 7.79 5.79
CA ARG A 80 -3.02 8.00 6.66
C ARG A 80 -2.81 7.42 8.05
N LEU A 81 -2.09 6.30 8.10
CA LEU A 81 -1.83 5.57 9.33
C LEU A 81 -0.93 6.35 10.28
N PHE A 82 0.14 6.99 9.77
CA PHE A 82 1.12 7.68 10.59
C PHE A 82 0.48 8.70 11.56
N PRO A 83 0.85 8.75 12.84
CA PRO A 83 1.94 8.03 13.50
C PRO A 83 1.53 6.67 14.12
N LEU A 84 0.46 6.06 13.67
CA LEU A 84 0.11 4.71 14.09
C LEU A 84 0.93 3.68 13.30
N GLY A 85 1.11 2.50 13.88
CA GLY A 85 1.60 1.30 13.24
C GLY A 85 0.57 0.17 13.36
N ARG A 86 0.82 -0.95 12.67
CA ARG A 86 0.04 -2.18 12.78
C ARG A 86 0.93 -3.29 13.28
N CYS A 87 0.50 -3.98 14.32
CA CYS A 87 1.11 -5.21 14.83
C CYS A 87 0.23 -6.37 14.42
N TYR A 88 0.70 -7.19 13.48
CA TYR A 88 -0.04 -8.35 12.98
C TYR A 88 0.11 -9.52 13.95
N ASP A 89 -1.01 -10.21 14.24
CA ASP A 89 -1.09 -11.29 15.25
C ASP A 89 -0.61 -12.66 14.74
N GLY A 90 -0.49 -12.82 13.42
CA GLY A 90 -0.15 -14.10 12.78
C GLY A 90 -1.37 -14.99 12.51
N GLU A 91 -2.56 -14.61 12.95
CA GLU A 91 -3.82 -15.38 12.88
C GLU A 91 -4.86 -14.75 11.94
N GLY A 92 -4.44 -13.77 11.14
CA GLY A 92 -5.31 -13.11 10.15
C GLY A 92 -5.74 -11.70 10.52
N GLY A 93 -5.37 -11.20 11.71
CA GLY A 93 -5.70 -9.88 12.20
C GLY A 93 -4.49 -9.00 12.50
N PHE A 94 -4.75 -7.83 13.05
CA PHE A 94 -3.73 -6.91 13.57
C PHE A 94 -4.32 -5.96 14.61
N GLN A 95 -3.42 -5.32 15.37
CA GLN A 95 -3.77 -4.25 16.31
C GLN A 95 -3.01 -2.97 15.94
N TYR A 96 -3.65 -1.82 16.18
CA TYR A 96 -2.97 -0.53 16.03
C TYR A 96 -2.15 -0.22 17.27
N PHE A 97 -0.98 0.39 17.08
CA PHE A 97 -0.18 0.96 18.14
C PHE A 97 0.29 2.36 17.78
N LEU A 98 0.57 3.18 18.78
CA LEU A 98 1.10 4.53 18.58
C LEU A 98 2.63 4.49 18.56
N GLN A 99 3.23 5.01 17.51
CA GLN A 99 4.67 5.23 17.40
C GLN A 99 5.04 6.55 18.12
N ILE A 100 5.33 6.45 19.41
CA ILE A 100 5.41 7.61 20.32
C ILE A 100 6.51 8.61 19.91
N TYR A 101 7.61 8.12 19.36
CA TYR A 101 8.79 8.94 19.04
C TYR A 101 8.84 9.45 17.59
N GLU A 102 7.97 8.94 16.73
CA GLU A 102 7.98 9.25 15.28
C GLU A 102 7.32 10.59 14.95
N CYS A 103 6.35 11.02 15.73
CA CYS A 103 5.70 12.31 15.55
C CYS A 103 6.06 13.26 16.69
N LYS A 104 6.82 14.33 16.38
CA LYS A 104 7.26 15.35 17.33
C LYS A 104 6.13 16.31 17.79
N LYS A 105 4.95 16.23 17.16
CA LYS A 105 3.80 17.03 17.56
C LYS A 105 3.06 16.34 18.71
N GLU A 106 2.87 17.06 19.79
CA GLU A 106 2.06 16.57 20.89
C GLU A 106 0.61 16.32 20.44
N PRO A 107 0.04 15.15 20.76
CA PRO A 107 -1.37 14.90 20.52
C PRO A 107 -2.22 15.79 21.40
N LYS A 108 -3.01 16.67 20.78
CA LYS A 108 -3.86 17.63 21.51
C LYS A 108 -5.26 17.09 21.82
N SER A 109 -5.66 15.97 21.22
CA SER A 109 -7.00 15.40 21.40
C SER A 109 -7.02 13.90 21.15
N LYS A 110 -7.95 13.20 21.81
CA LYS A 110 -8.27 11.80 21.51
C LYS A 110 -9.10 11.75 20.23
N VAL A 111 -8.64 11.00 19.24
CA VAL A 111 -9.34 10.80 17.98
C VAL A 111 -9.62 9.31 17.78
N LYS A 112 -10.83 8.94 17.37
CA LYS A 112 -11.13 7.56 17.00
C LYS A 112 -10.31 7.18 15.77
N ILE A 113 -9.77 5.95 15.70
CA ILE A 113 -8.95 5.45 14.60
C ILE A 113 -9.63 5.63 13.23
N LYS A 114 -10.92 5.30 13.12
CA LYS A 114 -11.73 5.55 11.91
C LYS A 114 -11.60 7.00 11.40
N ASN A 115 -11.74 7.97 12.31
CA ASN A 115 -11.68 9.39 11.97
C ASN A 115 -10.25 9.83 11.62
N TRP A 116 -9.25 9.25 12.29
CA TRP A 116 -7.85 9.51 11.99
C TRP A 116 -7.47 9.03 10.59
N LEU A 117 -7.83 7.81 10.26
CA LEU A 117 -7.58 7.21 8.94
C LEU A 117 -8.42 7.87 7.84
N GLY A 118 -9.55 8.49 8.17
CA GLY A 118 -10.47 9.08 7.20
C GLY A 118 -11.09 8.03 6.30
N VAL A 119 -11.49 6.88 6.87
CA VAL A 119 -12.16 5.79 6.14
C VAL A 119 -13.58 5.61 6.64
N GLU A 120 -14.53 5.41 5.74
CA GLU A 120 -15.95 5.28 6.09
C GLU A 120 -16.27 3.91 6.68
N GLU A 121 -15.84 2.85 6.00
CA GLU A 121 -16.09 1.45 6.36
C GLU A 121 -14.85 0.82 6.99
N ILE A 122 -14.56 1.19 8.25
CA ILE A 122 -13.33 0.78 8.92
C ILE A 122 -13.13 -0.73 8.93
N GLY A 123 -14.17 -1.52 9.17
CA GLY A 123 -14.06 -2.99 9.22
C GLY A 123 -13.69 -3.60 7.86
N ARG A 124 -14.23 -3.09 6.76
CA ARG A 124 -13.86 -3.55 5.41
C ARG A 124 -12.43 -3.15 5.05
N TYR A 125 -12.03 -1.95 5.43
CA TYR A 125 -10.66 -1.49 5.24
C TYR A 125 -9.66 -2.33 6.03
N GLU A 126 -9.94 -2.64 7.30
CA GLU A 126 -9.10 -3.47 8.14
C GLU A 126 -9.00 -4.91 7.60
N ASN A 127 -10.12 -5.48 7.14
CA ASN A 127 -10.13 -6.78 6.48
C ASN A 127 -9.27 -6.78 5.21
N PHE A 128 -9.42 -5.79 4.34
CA PHE A 128 -8.59 -5.63 3.14
C PHE A 128 -7.10 -5.58 3.48
N VAL A 129 -6.73 -4.75 4.46
CA VAL A 129 -5.32 -4.57 4.87
C VAL A 129 -4.75 -5.87 5.43
N ALA A 130 -5.52 -6.59 6.26
CA ALA A 130 -5.11 -7.88 6.80
C ALA A 130 -4.96 -8.93 5.69
N GLN A 131 -5.96 -9.08 4.84
CA GLN A 131 -5.91 -10.01 3.71
C GLN A 131 -4.72 -9.76 2.79
N TRP A 132 -4.43 -8.47 2.47
CA TRP A 132 -3.29 -8.10 1.64
C TRP A 132 -1.95 -8.45 2.30
N HIS A 133 -1.80 -8.15 3.59
CA HIS A 133 -0.59 -8.47 4.34
C HIS A 133 -0.32 -9.98 4.36
N TYR A 134 -1.32 -10.79 4.75
CA TYR A 134 -1.15 -12.24 4.86
C TYR A 134 -0.96 -12.89 3.48
N PHE A 135 -1.68 -12.42 2.46
CA PHE A 135 -1.42 -12.86 1.09
C PHE A 135 0.02 -12.61 0.65
N GLN A 136 0.56 -11.41 0.90
CA GLN A 136 1.96 -11.12 0.56
C GLN A 136 2.93 -12.02 1.31
N LYS A 137 2.67 -12.31 2.60
CA LYS A 137 3.48 -13.23 3.41
C LYS A 137 3.50 -14.63 2.81
N ASP A 138 2.33 -15.16 2.45
CA ASP A 138 2.20 -16.49 1.87
C ASP A 138 2.79 -16.55 0.45
N ALA A 139 2.56 -15.52 -0.37
CA ALA A 139 3.14 -15.43 -1.70
C ALA A 139 4.68 -15.40 -1.66
N ARG A 140 5.29 -14.67 -0.73
CA ARG A 140 6.75 -14.67 -0.54
C ARG A 140 7.27 -16.06 -0.23
N LYS A 141 6.58 -16.81 0.64
CA LYS A 141 6.95 -18.19 0.98
C LYS A 141 6.91 -19.09 -0.25
N VAL A 142 5.80 -19.08 -0.99
CA VAL A 142 5.63 -19.91 -2.20
C VAL A 142 6.66 -19.53 -3.27
N LEU A 143 6.84 -18.25 -3.54
CA LEU A 143 7.82 -17.79 -4.54
C LEU A 143 9.26 -18.12 -4.15
N GLY A 144 9.58 -18.09 -2.86
CA GLY A 144 10.90 -18.45 -2.34
C GLY A 144 11.22 -19.95 -2.44
N GLU A 145 10.22 -20.83 -2.55
CA GLU A 145 10.38 -22.27 -2.75
C GLU A 145 10.59 -22.67 -4.22
N ILE A 146 10.36 -21.75 -5.16
CA ILE A 146 10.50 -22.02 -6.61
C ILE A 146 11.95 -21.82 -7.04
N SER A 147 12.60 -22.88 -7.53
CA SER A 147 13.98 -22.83 -8.00
C SER A 147 14.16 -22.22 -9.40
N GLN A 148 13.07 -22.12 -10.19
CA GLN A 148 13.11 -21.64 -11.57
C GLN A 148 12.92 -20.11 -11.60
N GLU A 149 13.99 -19.34 -11.75
CA GLU A 149 13.94 -17.88 -11.83
C GLU A 149 12.96 -17.32 -12.87
N ALA A 150 12.89 -17.96 -14.05
CA ALA A 150 11.97 -17.54 -15.11
C ALA A 150 10.50 -17.66 -14.69
N LEU A 151 10.16 -18.69 -13.92
CA LEU A 151 8.81 -18.88 -13.38
C LEU A 151 8.51 -17.84 -12.27
N VAL A 152 9.45 -17.62 -11.36
CA VAL A 152 9.34 -16.59 -10.32
C VAL A 152 9.09 -15.22 -10.94
N LYS A 153 9.88 -14.84 -11.95
CA LYS A 153 9.71 -13.59 -12.70
C LYS A 153 8.32 -13.49 -13.36
N LYS A 154 7.86 -14.56 -13.99
CA LYS A 154 6.54 -14.62 -14.62
C LYS A 154 5.41 -14.42 -13.58
N LEU A 155 5.51 -15.05 -12.43
CA LEU A 155 4.53 -14.92 -11.35
C LEU A 155 4.51 -13.51 -10.76
N HIS A 156 5.68 -12.89 -10.56
CA HIS A 156 5.74 -11.49 -10.11
C HIS A 156 5.07 -10.54 -11.12
N LEU A 157 5.34 -10.70 -12.41
CA LEU A 157 4.70 -9.90 -13.46
C LEU A 157 3.18 -10.11 -13.48
N TYR A 158 2.74 -11.35 -13.30
CA TYR A 158 1.33 -11.67 -13.21
C TYR A 158 0.67 -10.97 -12.02
N LEU A 159 1.26 -11.05 -10.81
CA LEU A 159 0.73 -10.39 -9.61
C LEU A 159 0.74 -8.87 -9.75
N LEU A 160 1.79 -8.30 -10.31
CA LEU A 160 1.88 -6.86 -10.60
C LEU A 160 0.76 -6.42 -11.56
N THR A 161 0.57 -7.18 -12.63
CA THR A 161 -0.49 -6.89 -13.60
C THR A 161 -1.87 -7.01 -12.97
N LEU A 162 -2.12 -8.07 -12.22
CA LEU A 162 -3.43 -8.35 -11.64
C LEU A 162 -3.86 -7.29 -10.62
N PHE A 163 -2.95 -6.88 -9.73
CA PHE A 163 -3.30 -6.00 -8.62
C PHE A 163 -3.10 -4.51 -8.91
N TYR A 164 -2.21 -4.14 -9.84
CA TYR A 164 -1.80 -2.75 -10.03
C TYR A 164 -2.01 -2.22 -11.45
N GLN A 165 -1.64 -2.98 -12.50
CA GLN A 165 -1.78 -2.51 -13.88
C GLN A 165 -3.21 -2.63 -14.40
N LYS A 166 -3.89 -3.75 -14.12
CA LYS A 166 -5.30 -3.93 -14.49
C LYS A 166 -6.17 -2.97 -13.69
N PRO A 167 -6.81 -1.97 -14.33
CA PRO A 167 -7.56 -0.96 -13.59
C PRO A 167 -8.75 -1.57 -12.84
N TYR A 168 -9.10 -0.96 -11.71
CA TYR A 168 -10.33 -1.23 -10.99
C TYR A 168 -11.45 -0.39 -11.60
N ASP A 169 -12.61 -0.99 -11.79
CA ASP A 169 -13.79 -0.27 -12.28
C ASP A 169 -14.35 0.64 -11.17
N VAL A 170 -14.33 1.95 -11.42
CA VAL A 170 -14.81 2.97 -10.47
C VAL A 170 -16.32 2.90 -10.21
N LYS A 171 -17.08 2.23 -11.07
CA LYS A 171 -18.53 2.04 -10.91
C LYS A 171 -18.88 0.83 -10.04
N ARG A 172 -17.91 0.03 -9.69
CA ARG A 172 -18.06 -1.16 -8.86
C ARG A 172 -17.33 -1.00 -7.54
N ASP A 173 -17.80 -1.70 -6.52
CA ASP A 173 -17.15 -1.71 -5.22
C ASP A 173 -15.71 -2.24 -5.32
N PHE A 174 -14.75 -1.49 -4.76
CA PHE A 174 -13.33 -1.84 -4.80
C PHE A 174 -13.04 -3.16 -4.06
N TYR A 175 -13.60 -3.33 -2.85
CA TYR A 175 -13.29 -4.48 -2.02
C TYR A 175 -13.74 -5.80 -2.66
N ASN A 176 -14.92 -5.80 -3.29
CA ASN A 176 -15.41 -6.98 -4.02
C ASN A 176 -14.52 -7.33 -5.21
N GLN A 177 -14.01 -6.32 -5.95
CA GLN A 177 -13.08 -6.54 -7.04
C GLN A 177 -11.72 -7.03 -6.53
N PHE A 178 -11.25 -6.49 -5.42
CA PHE A 178 -10.00 -6.93 -4.78
C PHE A 178 -10.11 -8.40 -4.33
N GLU A 179 -11.20 -8.79 -3.67
CA GLU A 179 -11.42 -10.16 -3.22
C GLU A 179 -11.43 -11.16 -4.39
N GLN A 180 -12.07 -10.80 -5.51
CA GLN A 180 -12.03 -11.62 -6.73
C GLN A 180 -10.60 -11.82 -7.24
N ARG A 181 -9.81 -10.73 -7.33
CA ARG A 181 -8.40 -10.79 -7.74
C ARG A 181 -7.55 -11.58 -6.75
N LEU A 182 -7.84 -11.44 -5.46
CA LEU A 182 -7.12 -12.17 -4.41
C LEU A 182 -7.33 -13.69 -4.54
N GLN A 183 -8.56 -14.13 -4.80
CA GLN A 183 -8.87 -15.53 -5.03
C GLN A 183 -8.21 -16.05 -6.31
N GLU A 184 -8.27 -15.30 -7.41
CA GLU A 184 -7.58 -15.62 -8.66
C GLU A 184 -6.06 -15.77 -8.43
N ALA A 185 -5.44 -14.83 -7.71
CA ALA A 185 -4.02 -14.87 -7.39
C ALA A 185 -3.65 -16.11 -6.56
N LYS A 186 -4.41 -16.39 -5.49
CA LYS A 186 -4.17 -17.56 -4.63
C LYS A 186 -4.21 -18.86 -5.43
N GLN A 187 -5.21 -19.04 -6.28
CA GLN A 187 -5.33 -20.23 -7.14
C GLN A 187 -4.13 -20.35 -8.10
N GLN A 188 -3.73 -19.23 -8.73
CA GLN A 188 -2.66 -19.23 -9.72
C GLN A 188 -1.28 -19.55 -9.12
N ILE A 189 -1.01 -19.14 -7.88
CA ILE A 189 0.27 -19.37 -7.21
C ILE A 189 0.24 -20.57 -6.25
N GLY A 190 -0.88 -21.28 -6.12
CA GLY A 190 -1.01 -22.50 -5.33
C GLY A 190 -1.12 -22.28 -3.81
N ILE A 191 -1.64 -21.11 -3.38
CA ILE A 191 -1.97 -20.88 -1.97
C ILE A 191 -3.35 -21.48 -1.70
N ALA A 192 -3.44 -22.39 -0.70
CA ALA A 192 -4.72 -22.90 -0.24
C ALA A 192 -5.62 -21.76 0.29
N GLY A 193 -6.91 -21.83 -0.05
CA GLY A 193 -7.89 -20.85 0.39
C GLY A 193 -8.26 -20.99 1.85
#